data_121fd81e800492c166adf08428ebf00a
#
_entry.id   121fd81e800492c166adf08428ebf00a
#
_cell.length_a   1.000
_cell.length_b   1.000
_cell.length_c   1.000
_cell.angle_alpha   90.00
_cell.angle_beta   90.00
_cell.angle_gamma   90.00
#
_symmetry.space_group_name_H-M   'P 1'
#
loop_
_entity.id
_entity.type
_entity.pdbx_description
1 polymer ?
#
loop_
_entity_poly.entity_id
_entity_poly.type
_entity_poly.pdbx_seq_one_letter_code
_entity_poly.pdbx_strand_id
1 'polypeptide(L)'
;MKKVLFLVGVLMLPFLAKGQDQVAKYKSVFTLSFIRYIGWPEEVKQGDFVIGVLKDKTVANWLKDLSKGKKFGYQNVVIKEFKSVDEVTNCQVLYVSDMINMSKHGAKIVEKVGGKNTLIITEKDGATKYGGMINFVIKDDKLKFEIKKDNASRFGLPISSKLSAMNSAITL
;
A
#
# COMPACT_ATOMS: atom_id res chain seq x y z
N MET A 1 -7.77 -44.72 11.47
CA MET A 1 -6.65 -43.77 11.24
C MET A 1 -6.98 -42.62 10.27
N LYS A 2 -7.83 -42.77 9.26
CA LYS A 2 -8.17 -41.68 8.30
C LYS A 2 -8.99 -40.50 8.90
N LYS A 3 -9.78 -40.70 9.95
CA LYS A 3 -10.61 -39.68 10.59
C LYS A 3 -9.84 -38.71 11.48
N VAL A 4 -8.70 -39.10 12.04
CA VAL A 4 -7.86 -38.24 12.90
C VAL A 4 -7.07 -37.24 12.09
N LEU A 5 -6.65 -37.58 10.86
CA LEU A 5 -5.91 -36.69 9.99
C LEU A 5 -6.76 -35.51 9.51
N PHE A 6 -8.07 -35.69 9.35
CA PHE A 6 -9.00 -34.64 8.93
C PHE A 6 -9.26 -33.61 10.05
N LEU A 7 -9.23 -34.06 11.31
CA LEU A 7 -9.46 -33.18 12.47
C LEU A 7 -8.28 -32.23 12.74
N VAL A 8 -7.05 -32.67 12.48
CA VAL A 8 -5.83 -31.87 12.66
C VAL A 8 -5.74 -30.75 11.63
N GLY A 9 -6.21 -30.98 10.39
CA GLY A 9 -6.23 -29.95 9.33
C GLY A 9 -7.18 -28.78 9.62
N VAL A 10 -8.30 -29.04 10.29
CA VAL A 10 -9.30 -28.00 10.62
C VAL A 10 -8.84 -27.11 11.79
N LEU A 11 -8.03 -27.62 12.71
CA LEU A 11 -7.53 -26.83 13.86
C LEU A 11 -6.43 -25.82 13.49
N MET A 12 -5.76 -25.99 12.33
CA MET A 12 -4.70 -25.06 11.89
C MET A 12 -5.20 -23.81 11.14
N LEU A 13 -6.43 -23.83 10.62
CA LEU A 13 -7.00 -22.71 9.83
C LEU A 13 -7.09 -21.37 10.56
N PRO A 14 -7.47 -21.29 11.86
CA PRO A 14 -7.60 -19.99 12.54
C PRO A 14 -6.26 -19.32 12.85
N PHE A 15 -5.15 -20.06 12.90
CA PHE A 15 -3.83 -19.47 13.16
C PHE A 15 -3.25 -18.76 11.94
N LEU A 16 -3.49 -19.25 10.73
CA LEU A 16 -3.05 -18.63 9.48
C LEU A 16 -3.80 -17.30 9.22
N ALA A 17 -5.10 -17.27 9.51
CA ALA A 17 -5.90 -16.05 9.33
C ALA A 17 -5.45 -14.91 10.26
N LYS A 18 -5.09 -15.20 11.50
CA LYS A 18 -4.57 -14.20 12.45
C LYS A 18 -3.22 -13.61 11.99
N GLY A 19 -2.36 -14.41 11.39
CA GLY A 19 -1.07 -13.95 10.86
C GLY A 19 -1.24 -12.96 9.71
N GLN A 20 -2.12 -13.24 8.77
CA GLN A 20 -2.39 -12.37 7.63
C GLN A 20 -3.02 -11.03 8.06
N ASP A 21 -3.95 -11.04 9.00
CA ASP A 21 -4.57 -9.83 9.54
C ASP A 21 -3.54 -8.93 10.24
N GLN A 22 -2.61 -9.51 11.00
CA GLN A 22 -1.52 -8.77 11.64
C GLN A 22 -0.60 -8.10 10.62
N VAL A 23 -0.24 -8.80 9.53
CA VAL A 23 0.60 -8.23 8.46
C VAL A 23 -0.14 -7.09 7.76
N ALA A 24 -1.43 -7.24 7.46
CA ALA A 24 -2.25 -6.19 6.86
C ALA A 24 -2.33 -4.95 7.76
N LYS A 25 -2.44 -5.14 9.07
CA LYS A 25 -2.39 -4.04 10.06
C LYS A 25 -1.06 -3.29 9.98
N TYR A 26 0.09 -3.98 9.98
CA TYR A 26 1.40 -3.34 9.87
C TYR A 26 1.57 -2.61 8.55
N LYS A 27 1.17 -3.19 7.41
CA LYS A 27 1.18 -2.51 6.11
C LYS A 27 0.37 -1.21 6.15
N SER A 28 -0.79 -1.23 6.81
CA SER A 28 -1.65 -0.05 6.98
C SER A 28 -0.99 1.03 7.85
N VAL A 29 -0.35 0.65 8.96
CA VAL A 29 0.43 1.56 9.81
C VAL A 29 1.57 2.21 9.02
N PHE A 30 2.34 1.42 8.26
CA PHE A 30 3.41 1.93 7.41
C PHE A 30 2.87 2.85 6.31
N THR A 31 1.76 2.48 5.65
CA THR A 31 1.12 3.31 4.62
C THR A 31 0.78 4.70 5.15
N LEU A 32 0.14 4.79 6.33
CA LEU A 32 -0.16 6.07 6.98
C LEU A 32 1.11 6.82 7.41
N SER A 33 2.16 6.10 7.80
CA SER A 33 3.44 6.70 8.16
C SER A 33 4.14 7.31 6.93
N PHE A 34 4.14 6.62 5.78
CA PHE A 34 4.80 7.07 4.56
C PHE A 34 4.33 8.46 4.11
N ILE A 35 3.04 8.77 4.28
CA ILE A 35 2.44 10.06 3.90
C ILE A 35 3.25 11.25 4.45
N ARG A 36 3.83 11.12 5.64
CA ARG A 36 4.61 12.17 6.34
C ARG A 36 6.02 12.37 5.76
N TYR A 37 6.49 11.44 4.94
CA TYR A 37 7.83 11.45 4.36
C TYR A 37 7.83 11.78 2.86
N ILE A 38 6.66 12.11 2.32
CA ILE A 38 6.48 12.51 0.92
C ILE A 38 6.34 14.03 0.86
N GLY A 39 7.06 14.67 -0.06
CA GLY A 39 6.87 16.08 -0.39
C GLY A 39 5.64 16.24 -1.29
N TRP A 40 4.49 16.50 -0.67
CA TRP A 40 3.24 16.71 -1.40
C TRP A 40 3.19 18.11 -2.01
N PRO A 41 2.89 18.26 -3.31
CA PRO A 41 2.73 19.55 -3.94
C PRO A 41 1.46 20.26 -3.45
N GLU A 42 1.42 21.59 -3.61
CA GLU A 42 0.32 22.40 -3.08
C GLU A 42 -1.04 22.05 -3.67
N GLU A 43 -1.07 21.61 -4.94
CA GLU A 43 -2.30 21.26 -5.66
C GLU A 43 -3.09 20.14 -4.98
N VAL A 44 -2.42 19.23 -4.24
CA VAL A 44 -3.08 18.10 -3.57
C VAL A 44 -3.35 18.33 -2.09
N LYS A 45 -3.06 19.54 -1.58
CA LYS A 45 -3.31 19.90 -0.18
C LYS A 45 -4.71 20.47 0.07
N GLN A 46 -5.57 20.47 -0.94
CA GLN A 46 -6.96 20.93 -0.85
C GLN A 46 -7.94 19.75 -0.82
N GLY A 47 -9.08 19.93 -0.17
CA GLY A 47 -10.11 18.90 -0.03
C GLY A 47 -9.67 17.76 0.89
N ASP A 48 -10.18 16.54 0.65
CA ASP A 48 -9.83 15.35 1.42
C ASP A 48 -8.52 14.72 0.92
N PHE A 49 -7.78 14.09 1.85
CA PHE A 49 -6.63 13.27 1.52
C PHE A 49 -7.11 11.84 1.26
N VAL A 50 -7.20 11.45 0.00
CA VAL A 50 -7.76 10.16 -0.41
C VAL A 50 -6.68 9.09 -0.49
N ILE A 51 -6.90 7.98 0.22
CA ILE A 51 -6.12 6.75 0.10
C ILE A 51 -7.00 5.72 -0.61
N GLY A 52 -6.66 5.40 -1.86
CA GLY A 52 -7.26 4.33 -2.63
C GLY A 52 -6.66 2.97 -2.26
N VAL A 53 -7.49 1.95 -2.13
CA VAL A 53 -7.04 0.56 -1.91
C VAL A 53 -7.63 -0.32 -3.00
N LEU A 54 -6.76 -0.89 -3.82
CA LEU A 54 -7.13 -1.75 -4.93
C LEU A 54 -7.00 -3.22 -4.54
N LYS A 55 -8.17 -3.91 -4.45
CA LYS A 55 -8.28 -5.36 -4.23
C LYS A 55 -7.76 -5.87 -2.87
N ASP A 56 -7.72 -5.04 -1.82
CA ASP A 56 -7.41 -5.50 -0.47
C ASP A 56 -8.38 -4.91 0.57
N LYS A 57 -9.45 -5.65 0.86
CA LYS A 57 -10.45 -5.23 1.84
C LYS A 57 -9.90 -5.21 3.28
N THR A 58 -8.96 -6.08 3.62
CA THR A 58 -8.38 -6.16 4.96
C THR A 58 -7.54 -4.93 5.25
N VAL A 59 -6.66 -4.54 4.32
CA VAL A 59 -5.89 -3.30 4.41
C VAL A 59 -6.81 -2.08 4.41
N ALA A 60 -7.87 -2.06 3.58
CA ALA A 60 -8.82 -0.96 3.56
C ALA A 60 -9.52 -0.77 4.93
N ASN A 61 -9.95 -1.86 5.57
CA ASN A 61 -10.57 -1.82 6.88
C ASN A 61 -9.58 -1.29 7.94
N TRP A 62 -8.36 -1.81 7.99
CA TRP A 62 -7.33 -1.31 8.92
C TRP A 62 -7.00 0.16 8.69
N LEU A 63 -6.91 0.62 7.43
CA LEU A 63 -6.69 2.03 7.12
C LEU A 63 -7.85 2.90 7.62
N LYS A 64 -9.11 2.48 7.43
CA LYS A 64 -10.30 3.17 7.97
C LYS A 64 -10.23 3.30 9.49
N ASP A 65 -9.98 2.19 10.18
CA ASP A 65 -9.93 2.17 11.64
C ASP A 65 -8.77 3.02 12.18
N LEU A 66 -7.58 2.90 11.60
CA LEU A 66 -6.39 3.62 12.03
C LEU A 66 -6.44 5.12 11.69
N SER A 67 -7.19 5.52 10.67
CA SER A 67 -7.32 6.93 10.25
C SER A 67 -8.56 7.63 10.80
N LYS A 68 -9.45 6.93 11.49
CA LYS A 68 -10.69 7.49 12.04
C LYS A 68 -10.42 8.74 12.90
N GLY A 69 -11.01 9.87 12.51
CA GLY A 69 -10.84 11.15 13.18
C GLY A 69 -9.48 11.81 13.02
N LYS A 70 -8.58 11.23 12.21
CA LYS A 70 -7.25 11.81 11.94
C LYS A 70 -7.29 12.71 10.71
N LYS A 71 -6.40 13.70 10.74
CA LYS A 71 -6.15 14.60 9.60
C LYS A 71 -4.70 14.49 9.14
N PHE A 72 -4.48 14.73 7.86
CA PHE A 72 -3.16 15.00 7.31
C PHE A 72 -3.09 16.49 6.96
N GLY A 73 -2.34 17.27 7.76
CA GLY A 73 -2.46 18.72 7.73
C GLY A 73 -3.89 19.13 8.10
N TYR A 74 -4.56 19.84 7.19
CA TYR A 74 -5.97 20.26 7.34
C TYR A 74 -6.96 19.31 6.68
N GLN A 75 -6.49 18.33 5.89
CA GLN A 75 -7.32 17.42 5.10
C GLN A 75 -7.82 16.25 5.96
N ASN A 76 -9.08 15.88 5.79
CA ASN A 76 -9.59 14.62 6.35
C ASN A 76 -9.05 13.45 5.54
N VAL A 77 -8.69 12.36 6.21
CA VAL A 77 -8.26 11.14 5.53
C VAL A 77 -9.48 10.33 5.13
N VAL A 78 -9.62 10.05 3.84
CA VAL A 78 -10.72 9.27 3.26
C VAL A 78 -10.18 8.01 2.61
N ILE A 79 -10.74 6.85 2.93
CA ILE A 79 -10.35 5.57 2.34
C ILE A 79 -11.36 5.18 1.26
N LYS A 80 -10.87 5.01 0.02
CA LYS A 80 -11.65 4.50 -1.13
C LYS A 80 -11.24 3.08 -1.47
N GLU A 81 -12.20 2.17 -1.60
CA GLU A 81 -11.95 0.81 -2.09
C GLU A 81 -12.24 0.72 -3.59
N PHE A 82 -11.32 0.08 -4.33
CA PHE A 82 -11.47 -0.22 -5.75
C PHE A 82 -11.49 -1.73 -5.97
N LYS A 83 -12.52 -2.24 -6.65
CA LYS A 83 -12.69 -3.68 -6.94
C LYS A 83 -11.94 -4.11 -8.19
N SER A 84 -11.60 -3.16 -9.07
CA SER A 84 -10.87 -3.42 -10.31
C SER A 84 -9.99 -2.23 -10.69
N VAL A 85 -9.04 -2.44 -11.60
CA VAL A 85 -8.19 -1.36 -12.14
C VAL A 85 -9.02 -0.30 -12.85
N ASP A 86 -10.15 -0.69 -13.44
CA ASP A 86 -11.03 0.24 -14.16
C ASP A 86 -11.75 1.24 -13.24
N GLU A 87 -11.98 0.86 -11.97
CA GLU A 87 -12.60 1.71 -10.96
C GLU A 87 -11.62 2.72 -10.33
N VAL A 88 -10.31 2.55 -10.55
CA VAL A 88 -9.30 3.45 -9.98
C VAL A 88 -9.53 4.87 -10.48
N THR A 89 -9.58 5.80 -9.54
CA THR A 89 -9.70 7.24 -9.79
C THR A 89 -8.59 7.99 -9.05
N ASN A 90 -8.48 9.30 -9.26
CA ASN A 90 -7.48 10.13 -8.59
C ASN A 90 -7.54 9.97 -7.06
N CYS A 91 -6.37 9.78 -6.47
CA CYS A 91 -6.14 9.68 -5.02
C CYS A 91 -4.69 10.09 -4.73
N GLN A 92 -4.40 10.53 -3.53
CA GLN A 92 -3.03 10.88 -3.13
C GLN A 92 -2.16 9.64 -2.89
N VAL A 93 -2.75 8.57 -2.38
CA VAL A 93 -2.08 7.28 -2.21
C VAL A 93 -2.91 6.20 -2.88
N LEU A 94 -2.30 5.34 -3.68
CA LEU A 94 -2.91 4.12 -4.19
C LEU A 94 -2.16 2.91 -3.64
N TYR A 95 -2.81 2.15 -2.78
CA TYR A 95 -2.34 0.84 -2.35
C TYR A 95 -2.83 -0.23 -3.32
N VAL A 96 -1.94 -1.03 -3.85
CA VAL A 96 -2.22 -2.08 -4.85
C VAL A 96 -1.88 -3.44 -4.27
N SER A 97 -2.88 -4.29 -4.12
CA SER A 97 -2.74 -5.67 -3.63
C SER A 97 -1.86 -6.54 -4.53
N ASP A 98 -1.25 -7.58 -3.95
CA ASP A 98 -0.49 -8.63 -4.65
C ASP A 98 -1.34 -9.42 -5.65
N MET A 99 -2.68 -9.41 -5.50
CA MET A 99 -3.61 -10.00 -6.48
C MET A 99 -3.56 -9.28 -7.85
N ILE A 100 -3.00 -8.06 -7.91
CA ILE A 100 -2.87 -7.31 -9.14
C ILE A 100 -1.52 -7.61 -9.80
N ASN A 101 -1.58 -8.10 -11.02
CA ASN A 101 -0.37 -8.30 -11.82
C ASN A 101 0.13 -6.94 -12.35
N MET A 102 1.14 -6.36 -11.70
CA MET A 102 1.71 -5.06 -12.07
C MET A 102 2.37 -5.07 -13.45
N SER A 103 2.95 -6.19 -13.92
CA SER A 103 3.52 -6.25 -15.27
C SER A 103 2.44 -6.10 -16.36
N LYS A 104 1.22 -6.56 -16.08
CA LYS A 104 0.08 -6.45 -17.00
C LYS A 104 -0.68 -5.13 -16.84
N HIS A 105 -0.83 -4.64 -15.62
CA HIS A 105 -1.75 -3.55 -15.31
C HIS A 105 -1.07 -2.26 -14.88
N GLY A 106 0.25 -2.26 -14.64
CA GLY A 106 0.98 -1.11 -14.10
C GLY A 106 0.83 0.16 -14.97
N ALA A 107 0.99 0.05 -16.29
CA ALA A 107 0.82 1.18 -17.20
C ALA A 107 -0.59 1.79 -17.11
N LYS A 108 -1.64 0.94 -17.08
CA LYS A 108 -3.02 1.38 -16.93
C LYS A 108 -3.29 2.02 -15.56
N ILE A 109 -2.69 1.50 -14.49
CA ILE A 109 -2.80 2.10 -13.15
C ILE A 109 -2.18 3.49 -13.15
N VAL A 110 -0.97 3.64 -13.71
CA VAL A 110 -0.28 4.93 -13.85
C VAL A 110 -1.14 5.93 -14.62
N GLU A 111 -1.74 5.52 -15.74
CA GLU A 111 -2.68 6.34 -16.53
C GLU A 111 -3.89 6.76 -15.69
N LYS A 112 -4.53 5.82 -15.00
CA LYS A 112 -5.74 6.05 -14.19
C LYS A 112 -5.54 7.06 -13.06
N VAL A 113 -4.36 7.09 -12.45
CA VAL A 113 -4.02 8.08 -11.41
C VAL A 113 -3.47 9.40 -11.98
N GLY A 114 -3.51 9.57 -13.30
CA GLY A 114 -3.09 10.80 -13.99
C GLY A 114 -1.59 11.01 -14.08
N GLY A 115 -0.76 9.99 -13.79
CA GLY A 115 0.70 10.02 -13.96
C GLY A 115 1.47 10.97 -13.06
N LYS A 116 0.83 11.61 -12.07
CA LYS A 116 1.46 12.54 -11.11
C LYS A 116 0.68 12.66 -9.80
N ASN A 117 1.38 13.11 -8.75
CA ASN A 117 0.81 13.45 -7.44
C ASN A 117 0.14 12.27 -6.70
N THR A 118 0.33 11.02 -7.14
CA THR A 118 -0.15 9.82 -6.47
C THR A 118 1.01 8.92 -6.07
N LEU A 119 1.13 8.63 -4.78
CA LEU A 119 2.07 7.62 -4.27
C LEU A 119 1.51 6.22 -4.52
N ILE A 120 2.16 5.44 -5.39
CA ILE A 120 1.77 4.05 -5.67
C ILE A 120 2.54 3.11 -4.74
N ILE A 121 1.81 2.46 -3.84
CA ILE A 121 2.32 1.45 -2.91
C ILE A 121 1.89 0.07 -3.42
N THR A 122 2.81 -0.87 -3.49
CA THR A 122 2.57 -2.24 -3.98
C THR A 122 3.07 -3.26 -2.95
N GLU A 123 2.73 -4.54 -3.15
CA GLU A 123 3.14 -5.63 -2.27
C GLU A 123 3.53 -6.92 -3.05
N LYS A 124 3.97 -6.75 -4.29
CA LYS A 124 4.36 -7.88 -5.14
C LYS A 124 5.80 -7.72 -5.63
N ASP A 125 6.56 -8.81 -5.61
CA ASP A 125 7.94 -8.81 -6.08
C ASP A 125 8.09 -8.20 -7.47
N GLY A 126 9.05 -7.30 -7.62
CA GLY A 126 9.36 -6.62 -8.85
C GLY A 126 8.34 -5.56 -9.31
N ALA A 127 7.31 -5.25 -8.50
CA ALA A 127 6.28 -4.27 -8.86
C ALA A 127 6.84 -2.85 -9.08
N THR A 128 7.99 -2.54 -8.48
CA THR A 128 8.69 -1.26 -8.69
C THR A 128 9.15 -1.05 -10.14
N LYS A 129 9.35 -2.12 -10.91
CA LYS A 129 9.67 -2.05 -12.37
C LYS A 129 8.49 -1.54 -13.20
N TYR A 130 7.28 -1.61 -12.65
CA TYR A 130 6.02 -1.30 -13.35
C TYR A 130 5.24 -0.13 -12.72
N GLY A 131 5.95 0.78 -12.05
CA GLY A 131 5.38 2.01 -11.51
C GLY A 131 5.19 2.04 -10.00
N GLY A 132 5.40 0.93 -9.27
CA GLY A 132 5.42 0.96 -7.80
C GLY A 132 6.55 1.86 -7.28
N MET A 133 6.26 2.71 -6.30
CA MET A 133 7.23 3.63 -5.70
C MET A 133 7.73 3.12 -4.36
N ILE A 134 6.83 2.56 -3.58
CA ILE A 134 7.13 1.81 -2.35
C ILE A 134 6.53 0.42 -2.52
N ASN A 135 7.29 -0.62 -2.24
CA ASN A 135 6.83 -2.00 -2.40
C ASN A 135 7.07 -2.80 -1.12
N PHE A 136 6.02 -3.32 -0.51
CA PHE A 136 6.15 -4.19 0.64
C PHE A 136 6.70 -5.55 0.23
N VAL A 137 7.66 -6.03 1.01
CA VAL A 137 8.30 -7.34 0.84
C VAL A 137 8.47 -8.04 2.18
N ILE A 138 8.45 -9.36 2.18
CA ILE A 138 8.89 -10.15 3.33
C ILE A 138 10.34 -10.55 3.07
N LYS A 139 11.25 -10.15 3.93
CA LYS A 139 12.67 -10.49 3.85
C LYS A 139 13.21 -10.84 5.23
N ASP A 140 13.87 -11.98 5.35
CA ASP A 140 14.33 -12.54 6.63
C ASP A 140 13.19 -12.60 7.67
N ASP A 141 12.03 -13.12 7.25
CA ASP A 141 10.78 -13.24 8.02
C ASP A 141 10.24 -11.92 8.61
N LYS A 142 10.69 -10.78 8.07
CA LYS A 142 10.29 -9.44 8.51
C LYS A 142 9.63 -8.68 7.39
N LEU A 143 8.60 -7.91 7.74
CA LEU A 143 8.01 -6.95 6.83
C LEU A 143 8.99 -5.79 6.62
N LYS A 144 9.44 -5.65 5.38
CA LYS A 144 10.28 -4.54 4.89
C LYS A 144 9.59 -3.85 3.72
N PHE A 145 10.15 -2.76 3.24
CA PHE A 145 9.66 -2.08 2.05
C PHE A 145 10.82 -1.57 1.18
N GLU A 146 10.69 -1.79 -0.10
CA GLU A 146 11.58 -1.26 -1.13
C GLU A 146 11.12 0.15 -1.51
N ILE A 147 12.08 1.04 -1.80
CA ILE A 147 11.82 2.42 -2.23
C ILE A 147 12.47 2.64 -3.58
N LYS A 148 11.67 2.96 -4.61
CA LYS A 148 12.13 3.37 -5.94
C LYS A 148 11.92 4.88 -6.11
N LYS A 149 12.91 5.67 -5.69
CA LYS A 149 12.85 7.14 -5.69
C LYS A 149 12.60 7.72 -7.09
N ASP A 150 13.21 7.13 -8.13
CA ASP A 150 13.03 7.60 -9.51
C ASP A 150 11.58 7.56 -9.96
N ASN A 151 10.84 6.51 -9.56
CA ASN A 151 9.41 6.43 -9.87
C ASN A 151 8.63 7.55 -9.17
N ALA A 152 8.91 7.80 -7.88
CA ALA A 152 8.25 8.86 -7.13
C ALA A 152 8.58 10.25 -7.69
N SER A 153 9.85 10.50 -8.05
CA SER A 153 10.28 11.77 -8.65
C SER A 153 9.57 12.08 -9.96
N ARG A 154 9.33 11.07 -10.81
CA ARG A 154 8.55 11.24 -12.07
C ARG A 154 7.12 11.68 -11.81
N PHE A 155 6.56 11.37 -10.65
CA PHE A 155 5.22 11.77 -10.21
C PHE A 155 5.21 13.07 -9.41
N GLY A 156 6.35 13.79 -9.32
CA GLY A 156 6.47 15.01 -8.54
C GLY A 156 6.45 14.80 -7.03
N LEU A 157 6.78 13.59 -6.56
CA LEU A 157 6.71 13.20 -5.15
C LEU A 157 8.11 12.91 -4.59
N PRO A 158 8.87 13.92 -4.13
CA PRO A 158 10.15 13.68 -3.50
C PRO A 158 9.98 12.89 -2.20
N ILE A 159 10.77 11.82 -2.05
CA ILE A 159 10.79 10.97 -0.86
C ILE A 159 11.92 11.44 0.07
N SER A 160 11.58 11.74 1.32
CA SER A 160 12.54 12.15 2.35
C SER A 160 13.60 11.08 2.60
N SER A 161 14.85 11.50 2.77
CA SER A 161 15.95 10.61 3.19
C SER A 161 15.68 9.91 4.54
N LYS A 162 14.88 10.52 5.41
CA LYS A 162 14.46 9.90 6.69
C LYS A 162 13.69 8.59 6.47
N LEU A 163 12.87 8.49 5.40
CA LEU A 163 12.18 7.23 5.08
C LEU A 163 13.19 6.16 4.63
N SER A 164 14.15 6.54 3.80
CA SER A 164 15.20 5.61 3.32
C SER A 164 16.16 5.15 4.43
N ALA A 165 16.27 5.89 5.52
CA ALA A 165 17.12 5.55 6.67
C ALA A 165 16.43 4.62 7.70
N MET A 166 15.16 4.26 7.49
CA MET A 166 14.48 3.32 8.39
C MET A 166 15.05 1.90 8.25
N ASN A 167 15.17 1.16 9.35
CA ASN A 167 15.69 -0.22 9.36
C ASN A 167 14.89 -1.19 8.47
N SER A 168 13.62 -0.88 8.21
CA SER A 168 12.76 -1.67 7.33
C SER A 168 12.83 -1.25 5.85
N ALA A 169 13.57 -0.18 5.52
CA ALA A 169 13.68 0.35 4.16
C ALA A 169 14.80 -0.33 3.37
N ILE A 170 14.55 -0.58 2.09
CA ILE A 170 15.50 -1.04 1.08
C ILE A 170 15.43 -0.03 -0.07
N THR A 171 16.50 0.73 -0.31
CA THR A 171 16.54 1.68 -1.43
C THR A 171 17.06 0.98 -2.68
N LEU A 172 16.30 1.13 -3.79
CA LEU A 172 16.60 0.53 -5.11
C LEU A 172 17.13 1.58 -6.09
#